data_3a7f2b0ac18ff66e006373223febacc1
#
_entry.id   3a7f2b0ac18ff66e006373223febacc1
#
_cell.length_a   1.000
_cell.length_b   1.000
_cell.length_c   1.000
_cell.angle_alpha   90.00
_cell.angle_beta   90.00
_cell.angle_gamma   90.00
#
_symmetry.space_group_name_H-M   'P 1'
#
loop_
_entity.id
_entity.type
_entity.pdbx_description
1 polymer ?
#
loop_
_entity_poly.entity_id
_entity_poly.type
_entity_poly.pdbx_seq_one_letter_code
_entity_poly.pdbx_strand_id
1 'polypeptide(L)'
;MKGYNIALDVLGKSVDSFGFSKLLEDKNEVNFFIGGAFGFENEFLSLCDSVISLSNLTFAHKIATLILSEQIFRSLSIINNHPYHK
;
A
#
# COMPACT_ATOMS: atom_id res chain seq x y z
N MET A 1 13.50 -7.94 -7.33
CA MET A 1 13.56 -6.67 -6.59
C MET A 1 13.80 -6.96 -5.12
N LYS A 2 14.58 -6.11 -4.47
CA LYS A 2 14.92 -6.28 -3.06
C LYS A 2 13.78 -5.76 -2.18
N GLY A 3 13.57 -6.42 -1.03
CA GLY A 3 12.55 -6.04 -0.09
C GLY A 3 11.19 -6.64 -0.42
N TYR A 4 10.17 -6.21 0.32
CA TYR A 4 8.79 -6.62 0.08
C TYR A 4 8.12 -5.56 -0.79
N ASN A 5 7.67 -5.95 -1.96
CA ASN A 5 7.21 -5.00 -2.99
C ASN A 5 5.70 -5.01 -3.10
N ILE A 6 5.10 -3.85 -2.88
CA ILE A 6 3.65 -3.66 -2.88
C ILE A 6 3.28 -2.66 -3.96
N ALA A 7 2.48 -3.08 -4.93
CA ALA A 7 1.93 -2.17 -5.93
C ALA A 7 0.53 -1.74 -5.51
N LEU A 8 0.21 -0.48 -5.73
CA LEU A 8 -1.11 0.09 -5.47
C LEU A 8 -1.85 0.20 -6.78
N ASP A 9 -2.92 -0.56 -6.91
CA ASP A 9 -3.72 -0.61 -8.15
C ASP A 9 -5.18 -0.81 -7.76
N VAL A 10 -6.08 -0.11 -8.45
CA VAL A 10 -7.50 -0.17 -8.13
C VAL A 10 -8.07 -1.59 -8.26
N LEU A 11 -7.47 -2.42 -9.10
CA LEU A 11 -7.88 -3.80 -9.28
C LEU A 11 -7.22 -4.76 -8.29
N GLY A 12 -6.39 -4.24 -7.39
CA GLY A 12 -5.74 -5.07 -6.39
C GLY A 12 -6.70 -5.49 -5.28
N LYS A 13 -6.16 -6.24 -4.33
CA LYS A 13 -6.95 -6.73 -3.20
C LYS A 13 -7.29 -5.57 -2.26
N SER A 14 -8.54 -5.47 -1.85
CA SER A 14 -8.96 -4.48 -0.87
C SER A 14 -8.57 -4.93 0.53
N VAL A 15 -8.05 -4.00 1.32
CA VAL A 15 -7.68 -4.26 2.71
C VAL A 15 -8.13 -3.08 3.56
N ASP A 16 -8.42 -3.33 4.82
CA ASP A 16 -8.64 -2.25 5.78
C ASP A 16 -7.30 -1.83 6.40
N SER A 17 -7.31 -0.86 7.31
CA SER A 17 -6.07 -0.38 7.90
C SER A 17 -5.37 -1.45 8.73
N PHE A 18 -6.09 -2.35 9.37
CA PHE A 18 -5.48 -3.46 10.10
C PHE A 18 -4.83 -4.46 9.14
N GLY A 19 -5.49 -4.80 8.04
CA GLY A 19 -4.93 -5.66 7.00
C GLY A 19 -3.68 -5.04 6.37
N PHE A 20 -3.73 -3.72 6.13
CA PHE A 20 -2.57 -3.02 5.59
C PHE A 20 -1.39 -3.06 6.58
N SER A 21 -1.65 -2.85 7.87
CA SER A 21 -0.57 -2.89 8.87
C SER A 21 0.08 -4.28 8.95
N LYS A 22 -0.68 -5.34 8.73
CA LYS A 22 -0.13 -6.69 8.72
C LYS A 22 0.84 -6.92 7.56
N LEU A 23 0.64 -6.22 6.44
CA LEU A 23 1.58 -6.30 5.32
C LEU A 23 2.93 -5.70 5.67
N LEU A 24 2.97 -4.73 6.58
CA LEU A 24 4.21 -4.05 6.98
C LEU A 24 4.89 -4.73 8.18
N GLU A 25 4.11 -5.46 8.97
CA GLU A 25 4.61 -6.11 10.17
C GLU A 25 5.69 -7.14 9.82
N ASP A 26 6.75 -7.17 10.60
CA ASP A 26 7.88 -8.11 10.42
C ASP A 26 8.67 -7.92 9.12
N LYS A 27 8.46 -6.81 8.40
CA LYS A 27 9.21 -6.51 7.19
C LYS A 27 10.32 -5.51 7.52
N ASN A 28 11.53 -5.78 7.03
CA ASN A 28 12.66 -4.86 7.19
C ASN A 28 12.68 -3.77 6.14
N GLU A 29 12.19 -4.09 4.95
CA GLU A 29 12.16 -3.14 3.84
C GLU A 29 10.91 -3.36 3.02
N VAL A 30 10.14 -2.30 2.84
CA VAL A 30 8.91 -2.34 2.03
C VAL A 30 8.99 -1.25 0.98
N ASN A 31 8.75 -1.60 -0.25
CA ASN A 31 8.73 -0.67 -1.37
C ASN A 31 7.31 -0.55 -1.88
N PHE A 32 6.82 0.69 -2.01
CA PHE A 32 5.51 0.95 -2.56
C PHE A 32 5.63 1.54 -3.95
N PHE A 33 4.79 1.06 -4.85
CA PHE A 33 4.75 1.56 -6.22
C PHE A 33 3.36 2.09 -6.51
N ILE A 34 3.30 3.33 -6.98
CA ILE A 34 2.04 3.99 -7.34
C ILE A 34 2.06 4.19 -8.85
N GLY A 35 1.09 3.62 -9.55
CA GLY A 35 1.04 3.71 -11.00
C GLY A 35 0.73 5.11 -11.50
N GLY A 36 1.15 5.39 -12.72
CA GLY A 36 0.78 6.62 -13.42
C GLY A 36 -0.63 6.52 -13.99
N ALA A 37 -0.93 7.42 -14.95
CA ALA A 37 -2.28 7.54 -15.52
C ALA A 37 -2.80 6.24 -16.14
N PHE A 38 -1.93 5.38 -16.64
CA PHE A 38 -2.32 4.13 -17.28
C PHE A 38 -2.12 2.90 -16.40
N GLY A 39 -1.79 3.10 -15.13
CA GLY A 39 -1.57 2.01 -14.20
C GLY A 39 -0.27 1.26 -14.47
N PHE A 40 -0.24 -0.01 -14.13
CA PHE A 40 0.93 -0.87 -14.29
C PHE A 40 0.71 -1.92 -15.38
N GLU A 41 1.79 -2.35 -16.01
CA GLU A 41 1.74 -3.50 -16.89
C GLU A 41 1.62 -4.77 -16.04
N ASN A 42 0.96 -5.79 -16.60
CA ASN A 42 0.76 -7.06 -15.89
C ASN A 42 2.08 -7.72 -15.49
N GLU A 43 3.10 -7.61 -16.35
CA GLU A 43 4.41 -8.17 -16.04
C GLU A 43 5.00 -7.57 -14.75
N PHE A 44 4.87 -6.25 -14.60
CA PHE A 44 5.36 -5.58 -13.40
C PHE A 44 4.59 -6.06 -12.16
N LEU A 45 3.26 -6.15 -12.27
CA LEU A 45 2.44 -6.59 -11.14
C LEU A 45 2.79 -8.01 -10.70
N SER A 46 3.17 -8.87 -11.65
CA SER A 46 3.56 -10.23 -11.32
C SER A 46 4.89 -10.32 -10.56
N LEU A 47 5.69 -9.26 -10.61
CA LEU A 47 6.95 -9.19 -9.87
C LEU A 47 6.76 -8.66 -8.45
N CYS A 48 5.60 -8.11 -8.15
CA CYS A 48 5.32 -7.57 -6.82
C CYS A 48 4.85 -8.67 -5.87
N ASP A 49 5.15 -8.51 -4.59
CA ASP A 49 4.72 -9.48 -3.57
C ASP A 49 3.25 -9.33 -3.26
N SER A 50 2.72 -8.12 -3.35
CA SER A 50 1.31 -7.83 -3.14
C SER A 50 0.85 -6.75 -4.09
N VAL A 51 -0.42 -6.84 -4.50
CA VAL A 51 -1.09 -5.78 -5.25
C VAL A 51 -2.33 -5.44 -4.45
N ILE A 52 -2.40 -4.23 -3.92
CA ILE A 52 -3.52 -3.82 -3.07
C ILE A 52 -4.21 -2.59 -3.63
N SER A 53 -5.49 -2.46 -3.30
CA SER A 53 -6.29 -1.30 -3.67
C SER A 53 -6.51 -0.44 -2.43
N LEU A 54 -6.20 0.86 -2.55
CA LEU A 54 -6.49 1.81 -1.47
C LEU A 54 -7.98 2.11 -1.39
N SER A 55 -8.66 2.00 -2.52
CA SER A 55 -10.11 2.30 -2.62
C SER A 55 -10.59 1.83 -3.99
N ASN A 56 -11.90 1.63 -4.11
CA ASN A 56 -12.50 1.39 -5.42
C ASN A 56 -12.54 2.65 -6.28
N LEU A 57 -12.30 3.81 -5.66
CA LEU A 57 -12.22 5.08 -6.37
C LEU A 57 -10.82 5.25 -6.97
N THR A 58 -10.76 5.93 -8.10
CA THR A 58 -9.50 6.28 -8.73
C THR A 58 -9.04 7.64 -8.19
N PHE A 59 -7.79 7.72 -7.77
CA PHE A 59 -7.20 8.95 -7.26
C PHE A 59 -6.11 9.46 -8.20
N ALA A 60 -5.96 10.80 -8.26
CA ALA A 60 -4.78 11.37 -8.87
C ALA A 60 -3.54 10.89 -8.10
N HIS A 61 -2.40 10.77 -8.81
CA HIS A 61 -1.17 10.24 -8.23
C HIS A 61 -0.78 10.93 -6.91
N LYS A 62 -0.86 12.27 -6.86
CA LYS A 62 -0.48 13.00 -5.65
C LYS A 62 -1.42 12.71 -4.49
N ILE A 63 -2.70 12.52 -4.76
CA ILE A 63 -3.68 12.19 -3.73
C ILE A 63 -3.43 10.77 -3.22
N ALA A 64 -3.16 9.84 -4.13
CA ALA A 64 -2.83 8.46 -3.74
C ALA A 64 -1.59 8.44 -2.85
N THR A 65 -0.58 9.22 -3.17
CA THR A 65 0.64 9.32 -2.37
C THR A 65 0.34 9.83 -0.97
N LEU A 66 -0.54 10.84 -0.85
CA LEU A 66 -0.92 11.38 0.45
C LEU A 66 -1.68 10.35 1.28
N ILE A 67 -2.63 9.66 0.66
CA ILE A 67 -3.41 8.61 1.35
C ILE A 67 -2.48 7.49 1.82
N LEU A 68 -1.56 7.07 0.96
CA LEU A 68 -0.59 6.04 1.31
C LEU A 68 0.25 6.46 2.51
N SER A 69 0.75 7.69 2.50
CA SER A 69 1.58 8.21 3.60
C SER A 69 0.81 8.19 4.92
N GLU A 70 -0.46 8.59 4.88
CA GLU A 70 -1.31 8.59 6.07
C GLU A 70 -1.52 7.15 6.57
N GLN A 71 -1.75 6.21 5.67
CA GLN A 71 -1.95 4.82 6.06
C GLN A 71 -0.67 4.18 6.60
N ILE A 72 0.49 4.55 6.08
CA ILE A 72 1.76 4.08 6.63
C ILE A 72 1.92 4.56 8.07
N PHE A 73 1.67 5.85 8.33
CA PHE A 73 1.73 6.40 9.68
C PHE A 73 0.77 5.69 10.61
N ARG A 74 -0.47 5.47 10.15
CA ARG A 74 -1.51 4.77 10.91
C ARG A 74 -1.09 3.33 11.21
N SER A 75 -0.48 2.66 10.23
CA SER A 75 -0.01 1.29 10.39
C SER A 75 1.09 1.17 11.46
N LEU A 76 2.02 2.11 11.47
CA LEU A 76 3.06 2.13 12.49
C LEU A 76 2.46 2.35 13.87
N SER A 77 1.40 3.14 13.95
CA SER A 77 0.68 3.36 15.20
C SER A 77 0.01 2.07 15.68
N ILE A 78 -0.61 1.32 14.78
CA ILE A 78 -1.24 0.04 15.10
C ILE A 78 -0.20 -0.96 15.59
N ILE A 79 0.90 -1.09 14.85
CA ILE A 79 1.97 -2.05 15.18
C ILE A 79 2.56 -1.76 16.54
N ASN A 80 2.70 -0.47 16.88
CA ASN A 80 3.32 -0.05 18.14
C ASN A 80 2.29 0.25 19.26
N ASN A 81 1.04 -0.11 19.07
CA ASN A 81 -0.03 0.12 20.04
C ASN A 81 -0.19 1.59 20.43
N HIS A 82 0.09 2.49 19.50
CA HIS A 82 -0.08 3.92 19.70
C HIS A 82 -1.56 4.28 19.47
N PRO A 83 -2.12 5.25 20.23
CA PRO A 83 -3.56 5.55 20.14
C PRO A 83 -4.00 6.32 18.91
N TYR A 84 -3.14 6.62 17.97
CA TYR A 84 -3.51 7.39 16.77
C TYR A 84 -4.67 6.76 16.01
N HIS A 85 -4.62 5.45 15.80
CA HIS A 85 -5.67 4.74 15.08
C HIS A 85 -6.81 4.42 16.03
N LYS A 86 -7.97 4.90 15.72
CA LYS A 86 -9.16 4.66 16.55
C LYS A 86 -10.27 4.03 15.74
#